data_9e1ee20d7a8d64eb5100eb3bbcf533d6
#
_entry.id   9e1ee20d7a8d64eb5100eb3bbcf533d6
#
_cell.length_a   1.000
_cell.length_b   1.000
_cell.length_c   1.000
_cell.angle_alpha   90.00
_cell.angle_beta   90.00
_cell.angle_gamma   90.00
#
_symmetry.space_group_name_H-M   'P 1'
#
loop_
_entity.id
_entity.type
_entity.pdbx_description
1 polymer ?
#
loop_
_entity_poly.entity_id
_entity_poly.type
_entity_poly.pdbx_seq_one_letter_code
_entity_poly.pdbx_strand_id
1 'polypeptide(L)'
;MALIILAHPNYAQSVANRAVINGLQRSGLDLEIRPIAELYPDFQIDVAAEQQALLRHQTIVFQYPFYWYNMPAILKQWFDCVFTYGFAYGSAGSQLKGKNFVASFTVGAPECEYHTLGEHHFPVAEFCKNLAQTAYYAQMNFVPPFWFHGTSPALYSADEIQAKARGQAAQLAAKLQALEAA
;
A
#
# COMPACT_ATOMS: atom_id res chain seq x y z
N MET A 1 2.83 -16.66 -1.74
CA MET A 1 2.05 -15.75 -2.65
C MET A 1 1.52 -14.54 -1.89
N ALA A 2 1.82 -13.32 -2.33
CA ALA A 2 1.31 -12.08 -1.72
C ALA A 2 0.32 -11.37 -2.66
N LEU A 3 -0.72 -10.71 -2.09
CA LEU A 3 -1.66 -9.87 -2.80
C LEU A 3 -1.21 -8.42 -2.75
N ILE A 4 -1.14 -7.74 -3.90
CA ILE A 4 -0.86 -6.31 -3.98
C ILE A 4 -2.13 -5.58 -4.44
N ILE A 5 -2.72 -4.80 -3.55
CA ILE A 5 -3.77 -3.83 -3.88
C ILE A 5 -3.07 -2.56 -4.37
N LEU A 6 -3.03 -2.38 -5.69
CA LEU A 6 -2.38 -1.24 -6.33
C LEU A 6 -3.41 -0.13 -6.55
N ALA A 7 -3.27 0.96 -5.79
CA ALA A 7 -4.22 2.05 -5.77
C ALA A 7 -3.59 3.38 -6.25
N HIS A 8 -3.34 3.49 -7.54
CA HIS A 8 -2.79 4.72 -8.13
C HIS A 8 -3.76 5.27 -9.18
N PRO A 9 -4.34 6.47 -8.99
CA PRO A 9 -5.35 7.03 -9.91
C PRO A 9 -4.87 7.21 -11.36
N ASN A 10 -3.57 7.42 -11.55
CA ASN A 10 -2.95 7.54 -12.87
C ASN A 10 -1.67 6.71 -12.93
N TYR A 11 -1.80 5.40 -12.78
CA TYR A 11 -0.66 4.48 -12.68
C TYR A 11 0.24 4.51 -13.92
N ALA A 12 -0.34 4.62 -15.11
CA ALA A 12 0.40 4.63 -16.37
C ALA A 12 1.48 5.74 -16.43
N GLN A 13 1.27 6.86 -15.74
CA GLN A 13 2.22 7.98 -15.68
C GLN A 13 3.07 8.01 -14.42
N SER A 14 2.87 7.09 -13.48
CA SER A 14 3.64 7.05 -12.24
C SER A 14 5.04 6.49 -12.47
N VAL A 15 6.06 7.31 -12.29
CA VAL A 15 7.46 6.84 -12.31
C VAL A 15 7.74 5.97 -11.10
N ALA A 16 7.39 6.45 -9.91
CA ALA A 16 7.70 5.81 -8.63
C ALA A 16 6.98 4.47 -8.43
N ASN A 17 5.63 4.47 -8.47
CA ASN A 17 4.85 3.25 -8.19
C ASN A 17 5.07 2.18 -9.26
N ARG A 18 5.23 2.57 -10.54
CA ARG A 18 5.60 1.61 -11.60
C ARG A 18 6.96 0.97 -11.34
N ALA A 19 7.94 1.74 -10.91
CA ALA A 19 9.27 1.22 -10.61
C ALA A 19 9.26 0.25 -9.41
N VAL A 20 8.48 0.55 -8.36
CA VAL A 20 8.27 -0.38 -7.22
C VAL A 20 7.64 -1.68 -7.71
N ILE A 21 6.52 -1.63 -8.42
CA ILE A 21 5.83 -2.83 -8.92
C ILE A 21 6.72 -3.65 -9.87
N ASN A 22 7.40 -2.99 -10.81
CA ASN A 22 8.35 -3.67 -11.70
C ASN A 22 9.49 -4.36 -10.94
N GLY A 23 9.98 -3.74 -9.86
CA GLY A 23 10.98 -4.32 -8.98
C GLY A 23 10.47 -5.59 -8.27
N LEU A 24 9.26 -5.53 -7.75
CA LEU A 24 8.61 -6.68 -7.11
C LEU A 24 8.36 -7.83 -8.10
N GLN A 25 7.88 -7.54 -9.29
CA GLN A 25 7.66 -8.57 -10.33
C GLN A 25 8.95 -9.28 -10.75
N ARG A 26 10.08 -8.57 -10.72
CA ARG A 26 11.41 -9.14 -11.04
C ARG A 26 12.06 -9.88 -9.87
N SER A 27 11.52 -9.81 -8.68
CA SER A 27 12.09 -10.44 -7.48
C SER A 27 11.90 -11.97 -7.43
N GLY A 28 11.12 -12.55 -8.34
CA GLY A 28 10.77 -13.96 -8.34
C GLY A 28 9.69 -14.36 -7.34
N LEU A 29 9.10 -13.40 -6.64
CA LEU A 29 7.96 -13.64 -5.75
C LEU A 29 6.70 -13.98 -6.56
N ASP A 30 5.89 -14.88 -6.02
CA ASP A 30 4.55 -15.14 -6.52
C ASP A 30 3.59 -14.06 -6.02
N LEU A 31 3.09 -13.23 -6.95
CA LEU A 31 2.31 -12.02 -6.66
C LEU A 31 1.01 -11.99 -7.47
N GLU A 32 -0.11 -11.81 -6.80
CA GLU A 32 -1.35 -11.34 -7.43
C GLU A 32 -1.40 -9.81 -7.31
N ILE A 33 -1.53 -9.08 -8.43
CA ILE A 33 -1.62 -7.62 -8.44
C ILE A 33 -3.02 -7.21 -8.90
N ARG A 34 -3.71 -6.42 -8.07
CA ARG A 34 -5.04 -5.87 -8.36
C ARG A 34 -4.95 -4.35 -8.50
N PRO A 35 -4.90 -3.83 -9.73
CA PRO A 35 -4.87 -2.39 -9.99
C PRO A 35 -6.28 -1.80 -9.85
N ILE A 36 -6.70 -1.50 -8.62
CA ILE A 36 -8.10 -1.17 -8.29
C ILE A 36 -8.63 0.10 -8.94
N ALA A 37 -7.77 1.05 -9.31
CA ALA A 37 -8.18 2.23 -10.07
C ALA A 37 -8.52 1.90 -11.54
N GLU A 38 -7.93 0.85 -12.10
CA GLU A 38 -8.22 0.35 -13.46
C GLU A 38 -9.39 -0.63 -13.45
N LEU A 39 -9.49 -1.47 -12.40
CA LEU A 39 -10.60 -2.41 -12.23
C LEU A 39 -11.92 -1.72 -11.93
N TYR A 40 -11.88 -0.60 -11.20
CA TYR A 40 -13.06 0.12 -10.72
C TYR A 40 -13.00 1.62 -11.03
N PRO A 41 -12.98 2.01 -12.31
CA PRO A 41 -12.82 3.41 -12.71
C PRO A 41 -14.01 4.29 -12.29
N ASP A 42 -15.16 3.69 -12.05
CA ASP A 42 -16.38 4.31 -11.55
C ASP A 42 -16.58 4.20 -10.03
N PHE A 43 -15.57 3.70 -9.30
CA PHE A 43 -15.60 3.44 -7.85
C PHE A 43 -16.63 2.39 -7.40
N GLN A 44 -17.22 1.63 -8.33
CA GLN A 44 -18.12 0.53 -7.99
C GLN A 44 -17.31 -0.74 -7.72
N ILE A 45 -16.90 -0.93 -6.46
CA ILE A 45 -16.06 -2.05 -6.05
C ILE A 45 -16.84 -3.36 -6.08
N ASP A 46 -16.35 -4.38 -6.78
CA ASP A 46 -16.85 -5.75 -6.66
C ASP A 46 -16.33 -6.34 -5.33
N VAL A 47 -17.12 -6.16 -4.28
CA VAL A 47 -16.80 -6.57 -2.92
C VAL A 47 -16.52 -8.06 -2.84
N ALA A 48 -17.30 -8.89 -3.53
CA ALA A 48 -17.14 -10.34 -3.49
C ALA A 48 -15.80 -10.76 -4.11
N ALA A 49 -15.43 -10.20 -5.26
CA ALA A 49 -14.16 -10.48 -5.92
C ALA A 49 -12.97 -10.05 -5.06
N GLU A 50 -13.05 -8.87 -4.41
CA GLU A 50 -11.98 -8.37 -3.54
C GLU A 50 -11.83 -9.20 -2.24
N GLN A 51 -12.95 -9.56 -1.62
CA GLN A 51 -12.93 -10.43 -0.45
C GLN A 51 -12.38 -11.82 -0.78
N GLN A 52 -12.73 -12.39 -1.93
CA GLN A 52 -12.15 -13.65 -2.37
C GLN A 52 -10.63 -13.54 -2.62
N ALA A 53 -10.16 -12.43 -3.18
CA ALA A 53 -8.72 -12.19 -3.30
C ALA A 53 -8.03 -12.12 -1.93
N LEU A 54 -8.62 -11.42 -0.96
CA LEU A 54 -8.10 -11.35 0.41
C LEU A 54 -8.03 -12.73 1.08
N LEU A 55 -9.04 -13.59 0.87
CA LEU A 55 -9.10 -14.92 1.47
C LEU A 55 -7.96 -15.83 0.98
N ARG A 56 -7.59 -15.74 -0.30
CA ARG A 56 -6.56 -16.59 -0.90
C ARG A 56 -5.13 -16.27 -0.44
N HIS A 57 -4.90 -15.09 0.17
CA HIS A 57 -3.56 -14.61 0.47
C HIS A 57 -3.34 -14.39 1.96
N GLN A 58 -2.14 -14.74 2.44
CA GLN A 58 -1.74 -14.49 3.82
C GLN A 58 -1.17 -13.09 4.03
N THR A 59 -0.52 -12.53 3.00
CA THR A 59 0.10 -11.20 3.05
C THR A 59 -0.55 -10.28 2.03
N ILE A 60 -1.05 -9.14 2.52
CA ILE A 60 -1.73 -8.11 1.74
C ILE A 60 -0.87 -6.84 1.75
N VAL A 61 -0.45 -6.41 0.57
CA VAL A 61 0.31 -5.17 0.37
C VAL A 61 -0.60 -4.11 -0.24
N PHE A 62 -0.66 -2.96 0.38
CA PHE A 62 -1.35 -1.78 -0.15
C PHE A 62 -0.30 -0.85 -0.75
N GLN A 63 -0.21 -0.79 -2.10
CA GLN A 63 0.74 0.06 -2.82
C GLN A 63 0.04 1.28 -3.39
N TYR A 64 0.45 2.50 -2.97
CA TYR A 64 -0.23 3.73 -3.36
C TYR A 64 0.65 4.99 -3.27
N PRO A 65 0.29 6.12 -3.91
CA PRO A 65 0.90 7.41 -3.67
C PRO A 65 0.29 8.08 -2.43
N PHE A 66 1.11 8.74 -1.63
CA PHE A 66 0.68 9.46 -0.44
C PHE A 66 0.05 10.81 -0.84
N TYR A 67 -1.27 10.82 -0.95
CA TYR A 67 -2.04 12.00 -1.34
C TYR A 67 -2.72 12.64 -0.14
N TRP A 68 -2.50 13.94 0.04
CA TRP A 68 -3.09 14.70 1.13
C TRP A 68 -2.97 13.99 2.49
N TYR A 69 -1.74 13.57 2.78
CA TYR A 69 -1.36 12.91 4.05
C TYR A 69 -2.08 11.59 4.31
N ASN A 70 -2.61 10.97 3.27
CA ASN A 70 -3.37 9.73 3.35
C ASN A 70 -3.24 8.92 2.04
N MET A 71 -4.10 7.94 1.86
CA MET A 71 -4.25 7.16 0.65
C MET A 71 -5.15 7.86 -0.39
N PRO A 72 -5.06 7.49 -1.69
CA PRO A 72 -6.00 7.95 -2.71
C PRO A 72 -7.45 7.55 -2.40
N ALA A 73 -8.41 8.34 -2.90
CA ALA A 73 -9.85 8.14 -2.67
C ALA A 73 -10.32 6.72 -3.02
N ILE A 74 -9.84 6.17 -4.13
CA ILE A 74 -10.21 4.80 -4.55
C ILE A 74 -9.80 3.74 -3.52
N LEU A 75 -8.65 3.89 -2.84
CA LEU A 75 -8.23 2.95 -1.80
C LEU A 75 -9.08 3.10 -0.54
N LYS A 76 -9.44 4.33 -0.18
CA LYS A 76 -10.35 4.55 0.96
C LYS A 76 -11.73 3.96 0.67
N GLN A 77 -12.29 4.19 -0.52
CA GLN A 77 -13.53 3.57 -0.97
C GLN A 77 -13.45 2.04 -0.93
N TRP A 78 -12.32 1.48 -1.38
CA TRP A 78 -12.08 0.05 -1.34
C TRP A 78 -12.13 -0.48 0.10
N PHE A 79 -11.45 0.17 1.08
CA PHE A 79 -11.52 -0.22 2.49
C PHE A 79 -12.95 -0.16 3.03
N ASP A 80 -13.67 0.92 2.75
CA ASP A 80 -15.04 1.12 3.25
C ASP A 80 -16.01 0.08 2.72
N CYS A 81 -15.83 -0.38 1.48
CA CYS A 81 -16.69 -1.40 0.87
C CYS A 81 -16.29 -2.83 1.23
N VAL A 82 -14.98 -3.12 1.30
CA VAL A 82 -14.47 -4.50 1.40
C VAL A 82 -14.31 -4.97 2.85
N PHE A 83 -13.92 -4.06 3.77
CA PHE A 83 -13.77 -4.38 5.19
C PHE A 83 -15.10 -4.27 5.93
N THR A 84 -16.04 -5.13 5.56
CA THR A 84 -17.41 -5.10 6.08
C THR A 84 -17.57 -5.78 7.45
N TYR A 85 -18.66 -5.43 8.12
CA TYR A 85 -19.14 -6.22 9.28
C TYR A 85 -19.38 -7.67 8.88
N GLY A 86 -18.97 -8.60 9.75
CA GLY A 86 -19.08 -10.04 9.48
C GLY A 86 -17.96 -10.61 8.59
N PHE A 87 -17.17 -9.76 7.94
CA PHE A 87 -15.98 -10.18 7.20
C PHE A 87 -14.69 -9.77 7.91
N ALA A 88 -14.43 -8.47 8.05
CA ALA A 88 -13.20 -7.93 8.65
C ALA A 88 -13.32 -7.68 10.16
N TYR A 89 -14.52 -7.41 10.65
CA TYR A 89 -14.77 -7.08 12.05
C TYR A 89 -16.16 -7.51 12.52
N GLY A 90 -16.42 -7.37 13.82
CA GLY A 90 -17.65 -7.79 14.46
C GLY A 90 -17.57 -9.22 15.00
N SER A 91 -18.65 -9.71 15.58
CA SER A 91 -18.70 -11.01 16.29
C SER A 91 -18.39 -12.23 15.39
N ALA A 92 -18.66 -12.14 14.10
CA ALA A 92 -18.36 -13.17 13.10
C ALA A 92 -17.24 -12.75 12.12
N GLY A 93 -16.73 -11.51 12.23
CA GLY A 93 -15.76 -10.91 11.31
C GLY A 93 -14.31 -11.23 11.67
N SER A 94 -13.84 -12.41 11.32
CA SER A 94 -12.48 -12.86 11.60
C SER A 94 -11.74 -13.37 10.35
N GLN A 95 -12.23 -13.08 9.15
CA GLN A 95 -11.68 -13.61 7.91
C GLN A 95 -10.26 -13.09 7.60
N LEU A 96 -9.91 -11.93 8.16
CA LEU A 96 -8.59 -11.31 8.01
C LEU A 96 -7.65 -11.57 9.19
N LYS A 97 -8.12 -12.27 10.23
CA LYS A 97 -7.36 -12.52 11.44
C LYS A 97 -6.03 -13.22 11.13
N GLY A 98 -4.95 -12.64 11.65
CA GLY A 98 -3.60 -13.17 11.52
C GLY A 98 -2.96 -12.96 10.13
N LYS A 99 -3.67 -12.43 9.14
CA LYS A 99 -3.07 -12.04 7.85
C LYS A 99 -2.18 -10.82 8.03
N ASN A 100 -1.13 -10.69 7.22
CA ASN A 100 -0.21 -9.57 7.29
C ASN A 100 -0.76 -8.37 6.51
N PHE A 101 -0.79 -7.21 7.16
CA PHE A 101 -1.12 -5.92 6.58
C PHE A 101 0.18 -5.15 6.34
N VAL A 102 0.50 -4.89 5.08
CA VAL A 102 1.72 -4.17 4.66
C VAL A 102 1.33 -2.94 3.87
N ALA A 103 1.59 -1.74 4.39
CA ALA A 103 1.46 -0.53 3.60
C ALA A 103 2.79 -0.21 2.91
N SER A 104 2.73 0.13 1.63
CA SER A 104 3.86 0.58 0.82
C SER A 104 3.44 1.79 -0.01
N PHE A 105 4.10 2.93 0.17
CA PHE A 105 3.65 4.15 -0.50
C PHE A 105 4.80 5.09 -0.86
N THR A 106 4.51 6.05 -1.73
CA THR A 106 5.48 7.00 -2.27
C THR A 106 5.10 8.42 -1.87
N VAL A 107 6.07 9.20 -1.38
CA VAL A 107 5.88 10.55 -0.86
C VAL A 107 6.51 11.58 -1.79
N GLY A 108 5.75 12.59 -2.23
CA GLY A 108 6.20 13.60 -3.19
C GLY A 108 7.33 14.47 -2.68
N ALA A 109 7.12 15.11 -1.52
CA ALA A 109 8.06 16.06 -0.93
C ALA A 109 9.30 15.37 -0.31
N PRO A 110 10.40 16.11 -0.13
CA PRO A 110 11.60 15.60 0.53
C PRO A 110 11.36 15.30 2.02
N GLU A 111 12.15 14.37 2.57
CA GLU A 111 12.03 13.94 3.97
C GLU A 111 12.26 15.10 4.95
N CYS A 112 13.20 16.00 4.62
CA CYS A 112 13.53 17.15 5.46
C CYS A 112 12.38 18.15 5.67
N GLU A 113 11.28 18.02 4.95
CA GLU A 113 10.09 18.86 5.17
C GLU A 113 9.06 18.25 6.14
N TYR A 114 9.25 16.95 6.49
CA TYR A 114 8.32 16.24 7.38
C TYR A 114 8.79 16.26 8.85
N HIS A 115 8.83 17.44 9.45
CA HIS A 115 9.14 17.66 10.87
C HIS A 115 8.45 18.90 11.38
N THR A 116 8.45 19.12 12.70
CA THR A 116 7.66 20.18 13.37
C THR A 116 7.90 21.60 12.81
N LEU A 117 9.09 21.91 12.34
CA LEU A 117 9.45 23.22 11.76
C LEU A 117 9.48 23.19 10.22
N GLY A 118 9.22 22.05 9.60
CA GLY A 118 9.14 21.90 8.15
C GLY A 118 7.76 22.25 7.61
N GLU A 119 7.63 22.25 6.27
CA GLU A 119 6.39 22.61 5.60
C GLU A 119 5.21 21.67 5.96
N HIS A 120 5.51 20.40 6.23
CA HIS A 120 4.49 19.39 6.53
C HIS A 120 4.23 19.16 8.04
N HIS A 121 4.95 19.83 8.93
CA HIS A 121 4.80 19.85 10.39
C HIS A 121 4.89 18.51 11.12
N PHE A 122 4.50 17.39 10.52
CA PHE A 122 4.49 16.07 11.12
C PHE A 122 5.32 15.07 10.33
N PRO A 123 6.09 14.17 10.98
CA PRO A 123 6.76 13.08 10.30
C PRO A 123 5.74 12.11 9.67
N VAL A 124 6.09 11.50 8.54
CA VAL A 124 5.18 10.59 7.80
C VAL A 124 4.67 9.43 8.68
N ALA A 125 5.47 8.97 9.64
CA ALA A 125 5.08 7.93 10.59
C ALA A 125 3.81 8.27 11.40
N GLU A 126 3.56 9.56 11.70
CA GLU A 126 2.36 9.99 12.41
C GLU A 126 1.08 9.75 11.60
N PHE A 127 1.18 9.84 10.29
CA PHE A 127 0.05 9.59 9.38
C PHE A 127 -0.20 8.08 9.15
N CYS A 128 0.63 7.20 9.69
CA CYS A 128 0.43 5.75 9.58
C CYS A 128 -0.42 5.15 10.72
N LYS A 129 -0.78 5.95 11.73
CA LYS A 129 -1.56 5.48 12.89
C LYS A 129 -2.94 4.94 12.51
N ASN A 130 -3.60 5.54 11.53
CA ASN A 130 -4.88 5.06 11.01
C ASN A 130 -4.77 3.69 10.35
N LEU A 131 -3.66 3.42 9.64
CA LEU A 131 -3.38 2.12 9.03
C LEU A 131 -3.16 1.03 10.09
N ALA A 132 -2.35 1.36 11.11
CA ALA A 132 -2.13 0.47 12.25
C ALA A 132 -3.45 0.15 12.97
N GLN A 133 -4.28 1.18 13.24
CA GLN A 133 -5.58 1.00 13.90
C GLN A 133 -6.53 0.14 13.04
N THR A 134 -6.54 0.33 11.72
CA THR A 134 -7.35 -0.49 10.79
C THR A 134 -6.91 -1.95 10.84
N ALA A 135 -5.61 -2.21 10.77
CA ALA A 135 -5.07 -3.56 10.86
C ALA A 135 -5.41 -4.24 12.19
N TYR A 136 -5.23 -3.55 13.32
CA TYR A 136 -5.55 -4.08 14.65
C TYR A 136 -7.05 -4.37 14.79
N TYR A 137 -7.91 -3.48 14.31
CA TYR A 137 -9.36 -3.70 14.40
C TYR A 137 -9.83 -4.88 13.54
N ALA A 138 -9.19 -5.10 12.39
CA ALA A 138 -9.39 -6.27 11.54
C ALA A 138 -8.60 -7.51 12.01
N GLN A 139 -7.95 -7.47 13.18
CA GLN A 139 -7.16 -8.54 13.78
C GLN A 139 -5.98 -9.01 12.89
N MET A 140 -5.50 -8.15 12.00
CA MET A 140 -4.36 -8.41 11.14
C MET A 140 -3.04 -8.10 11.86
N ASN A 141 -1.95 -8.70 11.41
CA ASN A 141 -0.59 -8.38 11.84
C ASN A 141 -0.13 -7.13 11.10
N PHE A 142 -0.01 -6.01 11.79
CA PHE A 142 0.51 -4.78 11.21
C PHE A 142 2.03 -4.87 11.03
N VAL A 143 2.48 -4.89 9.79
CA VAL A 143 3.90 -4.83 9.44
C VAL A 143 4.31 -3.35 9.34
N PRO A 144 5.47 -2.94 9.88
CA PRO A 144 5.95 -1.57 9.70
C PRO A 144 5.88 -1.14 8.24
N PRO A 145 5.29 0.03 7.94
CA PRO A 145 5.07 0.46 6.57
C PRO A 145 6.38 0.81 5.85
N PHE A 146 6.35 0.69 4.52
CA PHE A 146 7.45 1.04 3.63
C PHE A 146 7.10 2.33 2.89
N TRP A 147 7.99 3.32 2.91
CA TRP A 147 7.85 4.52 2.08
C TRP A 147 9.20 5.10 1.71
N PHE A 148 9.22 5.94 0.70
CA PHE A 148 10.34 6.80 0.39
C PHE A 148 9.87 8.16 -0.08
N HIS A 149 10.70 9.16 0.15
CA HIS A 149 10.47 10.56 -0.15
C HIS A 149 11.07 10.98 -1.49
N GLY A 150 10.62 12.13 -2.00
CA GLY A 150 11.19 12.76 -3.18
C GLY A 150 10.75 12.08 -4.47
N THR A 151 9.44 11.94 -4.65
CA THR A 151 8.86 11.39 -5.88
C THR A 151 8.15 12.43 -6.75
N SER A 152 8.21 13.71 -6.36
CA SER A 152 7.67 14.80 -7.16
C SER A 152 8.53 15.06 -8.42
N PRO A 153 7.96 14.94 -9.64
CA PRO A 153 8.70 15.20 -10.87
C PRO A 153 9.06 16.70 -11.06
N ALA A 154 8.51 17.58 -10.24
CA ALA A 154 8.88 18.99 -10.21
C ALA A 154 10.22 19.23 -9.48
N LEU A 155 10.65 18.30 -8.62
CA LEU A 155 11.84 18.44 -7.79
C LEU A 155 12.94 17.41 -8.11
N TYR A 156 12.58 16.27 -8.68
CA TYR A 156 13.49 15.15 -8.91
C TYR A 156 13.34 14.58 -10.32
N SER A 157 14.45 14.20 -10.91
CA SER A 157 14.48 13.51 -12.20
C SER A 157 13.85 12.11 -12.12
N ALA A 158 13.42 11.59 -13.26
CA ALA A 158 12.89 10.23 -13.35
C ALA A 158 13.90 9.17 -12.88
N ASP A 159 15.20 9.36 -13.15
CA ASP A 159 16.25 8.43 -12.77
C ASP A 159 16.47 8.40 -11.25
N GLU A 160 16.45 9.55 -10.58
CA GLU A 160 16.52 9.64 -9.12
C GLU A 160 15.31 8.95 -8.45
N ILE A 161 14.12 9.22 -8.95
CA ILE A 161 12.89 8.59 -8.46
C ILE A 161 12.95 7.07 -8.64
N GLN A 162 13.37 6.60 -9.81
CA GLN A 162 13.51 5.15 -10.08
C GLN A 162 14.57 4.49 -9.20
N ALA A 163 15.68 5.17 -8.93
CA ALA A 163 16.72 4.63 -8.04
C ALA A 163 16.19 4.41 -6.62
N LYS A 164 15.48 5.39 -6.06
CA LYS A 164 14.80 5.27 -4.74
C LYS A 164 13.74 4.16 -4.75
N ALA A 165 12.93 4.10 -5.81
CA ALA A 165 11.88 3.09 -5.95
C ALA A 165 12.43 1.66 -6.02
N ARG A 166 13.58 1.45 -6.69
CA ARG A 166 14.28 0.15 -6.70
C ARG A 166 14.74 -0.24 -5.31
N GLY A 167 15.24 0.71 -4.52
CA GLY A 167 15.61 0.48 -3.10
C GLY A 167 14.42 0.01 -2.27
N GLN A 168 13.28 0.70 -2.36
CA GLN A 168 12.05 0.27 -1.66
C GLN A 168 11.57 -1.10 -2.14
N ALA A 169 11.56 -1.35 -3.45
CA ALA A 169 11.14 -2.64 -3.99
C ALA A 169 11.99 -3.79 -3.45
N ALA A 170 13.31 -3.60 -3.35
CA ALA A 170 14.21 -4.62 -2.80
C ALA A 170 13.94 -4.88 -1.30
N GLN A 171 13.75 -3.83 -0.50
CA GLN A 171 13.42 -3.97 0.92
C GLN A 171 12.06 -4.66 1.12
N LEU A 172 11.04 -4.26 0.35
CA LEU A 172 9.73 -4.86 0.40
C LEU A 172 9.76 -6.32 -0.04
N ALA A 173 10.47 -6.65 -1.13
CA ALA A 173 10.64 -8.04 -1.59
C ALA A 173 11.29 -8.93 -0.53
N ALA A 174 12.38 -8.46 0.10
CA ALA A 174 13.04 -9.18 1.19
C ALA A 174 12.09 -9.41 2.38
N LYS A 175 11.27 -8.41 2.73
CA LYS A 175 10.28 -8.56 3.80
C LYS A 175 9.19 -9.56 3.43
N LEU A 176 8.68 -9.55 2.19
CA LEU A 176 7.67 -10.50 1.74
C LEU A 176 8.21 -11.93 1.76
N GLN A 177 9.45 -12.15 1.30
CA GLN A 177 10.13 -13.45 1.41
C GLN A 177 10.21 -13.95 2.86
N ALA A 178 10.60 -13.06 3.79
CA ALA A 178 10.67 -13.42 5.21
C ALA A 178 9.30 -13.75 5.82
N LEU A 179 8.23 -13.09 5.37
CA LEU A 179 6.86 -13.37 5.82
C LEU A 179 6.28 -14.66 5.22
N GLU A 180 6.76 -15.10 4.06
CA GLU A 180 6.37 -16.39 3.46
C GLU A 180 7.08 -17.59 4.10
N ALA A 181 8.26 -17.35 4.67
CA ALA A 181 9.06 -18.39 5.33
C ALA A 181 8.71 -18.61 6.81
N ALA A 182 7.89 -17.73 7.41
CA ALA A 182 7.51 -17.77 8.83
C ALA A 182 6.21 -18.53 9.05
#